data_082d3fe6c9d6d4e0d3f391387d67efd6
#
_entry.id   082d3fe6c9d6d4e0d3f391387d67efd6
#
_cell.length_a   1.000
_cell.length_b   1.000
_cell.length_c   1.000
_cell.angle_alpha   90.00
_cell.angle_beta   90.00
_cell.angle_gamma   90.00
#
_symmetry.space_group_name_H-M   'P 1'
#
loop_
_entity.id
_entity.type
_entity.pdbx_description
1 polymer ?
#
loop_
_entity_poly.entity_id
_entity_poly.type
_entity_poly.pdbx_seq_one_letter_code
_entity_poly.pdbx_strand_id
1 'polypeptide(L)'
;MIEVTNLHKSFGDAHILKGVTTTFEKGKTNLIIGQSGSGKTVFLKCLLGLHDHDEGTISFDGRISSDLSIDEKRQLRTEIGMVFQGSALYDFLSVEDNVMFPLKMFTKQPHDEMLHRVNEVLDRVNLTGSNAKFPAELSGGMKKRVAIARAIVMNPKYLFCDEPNSGLDPHTATVIDNLIQEITKEYQMITIVNSHDMNSVMEIGEKIVFLKDGYKEWEGTNKEMVVTDNEAIVNFVYSSNLFKKVREIYLKESKL
;
A
#
# COMPACT_ATOMS: atom_id res chain seq x y z
N MET A 1 -8.26 12.80 -1.50
CA MET A 1 -8.50 11.81 -2.58
C MET A 1 -7.30 11.80 -3.50
N ILE A 2 -6.85 10.62 -3.97
CA ILE A 2 -5.88 10.53 -5.07
C ILE A 2 -6.66 10.18 -6.33
N GLU A 3 -6.45 10.94 -7.39
CA GLU A 3 -7.12 10.76 -8.68
C GLU A 3 -6.07 10.52 -9.76
N VAL A 4 -6.31 9.53 -10.58
CA VAL A 4 -5.46 9.14 -11.72
C VAL A 4 -6.32 9.18 -12.97
N THR A 5 -5.89 9.91 -13.99
CA THR A 5 -6.63 10.04 -15.23
C THR A 5 -5.75 9.71 -16.41
N ASN A 6 -6.15 8.69 -17.18
CA ASN A 6 -5.53 8.28 -18.44
C ASN A 6 -4.00 8.13 -18.35
N LEU A 7 -3.52 7.42 -17.31
CA LEU A 7 -2.09 7.29 -17.03
C LEU A 7 -1.41 6.30 -17.99
N HIS A 8 -0.40 6.76 -18.71
CA HIS A 8 0.44 5.95 -19.59
C HIS A 8 1.88 5.90 -19.11
N LYS A 9 2.53 4.74 -19.25
CA LYS A 9 3.96 4.59 -18.99
C LYS A 9 4.57 3.51 -19.87
N SER A 10 5.67 3.88 -20.52
CA SER A 10 6.49 3.00 -21.36
C SER A 10 7.94 3.00 -20.91
N PHE A 11 8.66 1.93 -21.22
CA PHE A 11 10.13 1.85 -21.13
C PHE A 11 10.66 1.31 -22.45
N GLY A 12 11.28 2.17 -23.26
CA GLY A 12 11.59 1.86 -24.64
C GLY A 12 10.32 1.50 -25.42
N ASP A 13 10.31 0.36 -26.10
CA ASP A 13 9.15 -0.11 -26.87
C ASP A 13 8.09 -0.82 -26.02
N ALA A 14 8.34 -1.05 -24.74
CA ALA A 14 7.43 -1.76 -23.85
C ALA A 14 6.41 -0.81 -23.21
N HIS A 15 5.16 -0.85 -23.65
CA HIS A 15 4.04 -0.11 -23.05
C HIS A 15 3.53 -0.84 -21.81
N ILE A 16 3.82 -0.31 -20.61
CA ILE A 16 3.51 -0.96 -19.33
C ILE A 16 2.17 -0.52 -18.76
N LEU A 17 1.86 0.79 -18.80
CA LEU A 17 0.55 1.32 -18.40
C LEU A 17 -0.11 1.95 -19.62
N LYS A 18 -1.39 1.64 -19.80
CA LYS A 18 -2.13 1.91 -21.04
C LYS A 18 -3.45 2.61 -20.74
N GLY A 19 -3.39 3.85 -20.23
CA GLY A 19 -4.56 4.67 -19.97
C GLY A 19 -5.29 4.32 -18.67
N VAL A 20 -4.56 4.05 -17.59
CA VAL A 20 -5.16 3.71 -16.29
C VAL A 20 -5.86 4.94 -15.71
N THR A 21 -7.17 4.81 -15.43
CA THR A 21 -8.00 5.83 -14.78
C THR A 21 -8.67 5.23 -13.55
N THR A 22 -8.42 5.80 -12.37
CA THR A 22 -9.01 5.36 -11.09
C THR A 22 -8.89 6.44 -10.03
N THR A 23 -9.59 6.24 -8.92
CA THR A 23 -9.49 7.10 -7.72
C THR A 23 -9.17 6.27 -6.51
N PHE A 24 -8.54 6.86 -5.49
CA PHE A 24 -8.30 6.20 -4.21
C PHE A 24 -8.90 7.04 -3.09
N GLU A 25 -9.67 6.38 -2.23
CA GLU A 25 -10.53 7.02 -1.26
C GLU A 25 -9.91 7.07 0.13
N LYS A 26 -10.22 8.14 0.86
CA LYS A 26 -9.76 8.37 2.23
C LYS A 26 -10.42 7.41 3.22
N GLY A 27 -9.67 6.98 4.23
CA GLY A 27 -10.14 6.06 5.26
C GLY A 27 -10.40 4.63 4.77
N LYS A 28 -10.00 4.32 3.53
CA LYS A 28 -10.15 3.00 2.93
C LYS A 28 -8.80 2.36 2.60
N THR A 29 -8.76 1.03 2.70
CA THR A 29 -7.68 0.22 2.15
C THR A 29 -7.98 -0.04 0.68
N ASN A 30 -7.26 0.68 -0.19
CA ASN A 30 -7.37 0.56 -1.64
C ASN A 30 -6.31 -0.44 -2.13
N LEU A 31 -6.70 -1.51 -2.79
CA LEU A 31 -5.79 -2.54 -3.28
C LEU A 31 -5.58 -2.44 -4.78
N ILE A 32 -4.33 -2.60 -5.21
CA ILE A 32 -3.96 -2.82 -6.61
C ILE A 32 -3.57 -4.27 -6.75
N ILE A 33 -4.31 -5.02 -7.56
CA ILE A 33 -4.09 -6.46 -7.79
C ILE A 33 -3.84 -6.74 -9.27
N GLY A 34 -3.32 -7.94 -9.56
CA GLY A 34 -3.07 -8.41 -10.92
C GLY A 34 -1.91 -9.40 -10.98
N GLN A 35 -1.74 -10.04 -12.12
CA GLN A 35 -0.65 -10.99 -12.34
C GLN A 35 0.73 -10.32 -12.26
N SER A 36 1.78 -11.13 -12.08
CA SER A 36 3.14 -10.64 -12.22
C SER A 36 3.32 -10.05 -13.63
N GLY A 37 3.97 -8.87 -13.71
CA GLY A 37 4.15 -8.17 -14.99
C GLY A 37 2.95 -7.33 -15.47
N SER A 38 1.81 -7.29 -14.75
CA SER A 38 0.64 -6.49 -15.16
C SER A 38 0.79 -4.97 -15.02
N GLY A 39 1.93 -4.49 -14.47
CA GLY A 39 2.21 -3.07 -14.30
C GLY A 39 2.01 -2.50 -12.90
N LYS A 40 1.59 -3.30 -11.90
CA LYS A 40 1.29 -2.84 -10.52
C LYS A 40 2.41 -2.01 -9.87
N THR A 41 3.62 -2.55 -9.86
CA THR A 41 4.79 -1.87 -9.25
C THR A 41 5.15 -0.59 -10.03
N VAL A 42 5.00 -0.59 -11.35
CA VAL A 42 5.23 0.61 -12.18
C VAL A 42 4.16 1.65 -11.86
N PHE A 43 2.91 1.25 -11.75
CA PHE A 43 1.80 2.12 -11.37
C PHE A 43 2.05 2.75 -9.98
N LEU A 44 2.40 1.93 -8.98
CA LEU A 44 2.75 2.41 -7.64
C LEU A 44 3.92 3.41 -7.67
N LYS A 45 4.97 3.13 -8.46
CA LYS A 45 6.13 4.03 -8.60
C LYS A 45 5.78 5.34 -9.30
N CYS A 46 4.86 5.34 -10.26
CA CYS A 46 4.33 6.56 -10.85
C CYS A 46 3.56 7.40 -9.82
N LEU A 47 2.70 6.77 -9.00
CA LEU A 47 1.99 7.45 -7.92
C LEU A 47 2.96 8.09 -6.90
N LEU A 48 4.05 7.43 -6.58
CA LEU A 48 5.09 7.93 -5.67
C LEU A 48 6.00 9.01 -6.30
N GLY A 49 5.86 9.27 -7.61
CA GLY A 49 6.77 10.15 -8.33
C GLY A 49 8.21 9.62 -8.42
N LEU A 50 8.39 8.29 -8.35
CA LEU A 50 9.67 7.59 -8.57
C LEU A 50 9.90 7.29 -10.06
N HIS A 51 8.82 7.26 -10.84
CA HIS A 51 8.84 7.23 -12.29
C HIS A 51 7.95 8.35 -12.82
N ASP A 52 8.45 9.13 -13.75
CA ASP A 52 7.63 10.05 -14.51
C ASP A 52 6.72 9.23 -15.45
N HIS A 53 5.45 9.62 -15.53
CA HIS A 53 4.52 9.07 -16.51
C HIS A 53 4.65 9.80 -17.84
N ASP A 54 4.23 9.13 -18.92
CA ASP A 54 4.39 9.67 -20.26
C ASP A 54 3.20 10.56 -20.64
N GLU A 55 1.98 10.13 -20.26
CA GLU A 55 0.71 10.86 -20.47
C GLU A 55 -0.22 10.66 -19.26
N GLY A 56 -1.23 11.50 -19.18
CA GLY A 56 -2.23 11.49 -18.12
C GLY A 56 -1.89 12.38 -16.95
N THR A 57 -2.66 12.28 -15.87
CA THR A 57 -2.47 13.10 -14.67
C THR A 57 -2.63 12.29 -13.39
N ILE A 58 -1.87 12.66 -12.37
CA ILE A 58 -2.00 12.16 -10.98
C ILE A 58 -2.22 13.37 -10.10
N SER A 59 -3.34 13.40 -9.34
CA SER A 59 -3.60 14.47 -8.38
C SER A 59 -3.73 13.95 -6.96
N PHE A 60 -3.25 14.73 -6.00
CA PHE A 60 -3.33 14.50 -4.56
C PHE A 60 -4.15 15.62 -3.92
N ASP A 61 -5.38 15.32 -3.53
CA ASP A 61 -6.32 16.33 -3.00
C ASP A 61 -6.42 17.58 -3.89
N GLY A 62 -6.55 17.37 -5.22
CA GLY A 62 -6.64 18.41 -6.23
C GLY A 62 -5.29 19.01 -6.68
N ARG A 63 -4.17 18.63 -6.07
CA ARG A 63 -2.82 19.06 -6.48
C ARG A 63 -2.29 18.14 -7.57
N ILE A 64 -2.17 18.61 -8.80
CA ILE A 64 -1.61 17.83 -9.92
C ILE A 64 -0.11 17.67 -9.73
N SER A 65 0.38 16.44 -9.65
CA SER A 65 1.78 16.14 -9.27
C SER A 65 2.82 16.64 -10.28
N SER A 66 2.47 16.69 -11.58
CA SER A 66 3.34 17.24 -12.63
C SER A 66 3.57 18.74 -12.49
N ASP A 67 2.57 19.46 -11.99
CA ASP A 67 2.55 20.92 -11.94
C ASP A 67 3.22 21.48 -10.68
N LEU A 68 3.52 20.62 -9.71
CA LEU A 68 4.14 21.00 -8.45
C LEU A 68 5.58 21.45 -8.65
N SER A 69 5.92 22.57 -8.03
CA SER A 69 7.31 23.01 -7.87
C SER A 69 8.15 22.02 -7.06
N ILE A 70 9.46 22.22 -7.03
CA ILE A 70 10.38 21.34 -6.26
C ILE A 70 10.03 21.34 -4.77
N ASP A 71 9.71 22.51 -4.22
CA ASP A 71 9.36 22.64 -2.79
C ASP A 71 8.01 21.99 -2.47
N GLU A 72 7.01 22.13 -3.34
CA GLU A 72 5.72 21.48 -3.20
C GLU A 72 5.84 19.94 -3.33
N LYS A 73 6.67 19.44 -4.25
CA LYS A 73 6.99 18.01 -4.34
C LYS A 73 7.69 17.51 -3.07
N ARG A 74 8.58 18.32 -2.48
CA ARG A 74 9.22 17.99 -1.20
C ARG A 74 8.18 17.93 -0.08
N GLN A 75 7.27 18.90 -0.03
CA GLN A 75 6.18 18.91 0.93
C GLN A 75 5.27 17.69 0.76
N LEU A 76 4.86 17.36 -0.46
CA LEU A 76 4.04 16.18 -0.74
C LEU A 76 4.71 14.88 -0.24
N ARG A 77 6.03 14.76 -0.40
CA ARG A 77 6.78 13.58 0.10
C ARG A 77 6.72 13.43 1.62
N THR A 78 6.62 14.51 2.38
CA THR A 78 6.43 14.41 3.85
C THR A 78 5.03 13.95 4.24
N GLU A 79 4.07 14.05 3.32
CA GLU A 79 2.70 13.57 3.51
C GLU A 79 2.53 12.09 3.10
N ILE A 80 3.59 11.45 2.59
CA ILE A 80 3.58 10.06 2.11
C ILE A 80 4.39 9.17 3.03
N GLY A 81 3.78 8.10 3.52
CA GLY A 81 4.44 6.96 4.14
C GLY A 81 4.61 5.81 3.15
N MET A 82 5.73 5.09 3.24
CA MET A 82 6.00 3.95 2.34
C MET A 82 6.46 2.72 3.12
N VAL A 83 5.80 1.59 2.86
CA VAL A 83 6.19 0.25 3.33
C VAL A 83 6.64 -0.57 2.12
N PHE A 84 7.92 -0.89 2.06
CA PHE A 84 8.51 -1.67 0.97
C PHE A 84 8.38 -3.18 1.21
N GLN A 85 8.37 -3.97 0.15
CA GLN A 85 8.28 -5.43 0.19
C GLN A 85 9.33 -6.05 1.13
N GLY A 86 10.59 -5.62 1.06
CA GLY A 86 11.69 -6.06 1.92
C GLY A 86 11.82 -5.31 3.26
N SER A 87 10.80 -4.53 3.68
CA SER A 87 10.85 -3.61 4.83
C SER A 87 11.86 -2.46 4.68
N ALA A 88 12.94 -2.63 3.95
CA ALA A 88 13.99 -1.64 3.67
C ALA A 88 14.49 -0.92 4.94
N LEU A 89 14.68 -1.66 6.03
CA LEU A 89 15.29 -1.13 7.24
C LEU A 89 16.79 -0.94 7.03
N TYR A 90 17.34 0.07 7.68
CA TYR A 90 18.78 0.27 7.74
C TYR A 90 19.35 -0.69 8.78
N ASP A 91 20.13 -1.70 8.36
CA ASP A 91 20.64 -2.77 9.24
C ASP A 91 21.59 -2.26 10.32
N PHE A 92 22.26 -1.14 10.08
CA PHE A 92 23.20 -0.48 11.01
C PHE A 92 22.52 0.49 11.99
N LEU A 93 21.23 0.71 11.89
CA LEU A 93 20.43 1.54 12.79
C LEU A 93 19.58 0.66 13.70
N SER A 94 19.38 1.12 14.94
CA SER A 94 18.42 0.53 15.87
C SER A 94 16.99 0.65 15.35
N VAL A 95 16.03 -0.04 15.97
CA VAL A 95 14.61 0.12 15.72
C VAL A 95 14.18 1.58 15.92
N GLU A 96 14.59 2.19 17.04
CA GLU A 96 14.34 3.60 17.33
C GLU A 96 14.85 4.51 16.22
N ASP A 97 16.10 4.36 15.82
CA ASP A 97 16.70 5.22 14.80
C ASP A 97 16.07 4.99 13.40
N ASN A 98 15.70 3.74 13.07
CA ASN A 98 14.97 3.46 11.84
C ASN A 98 13.63 4.21 11.81
N VAL A 99 12.87 4.18 12.90
CA VAL A 99 11.56 4.86 12.98
C VAL A 99 11.73 6.37 13.08
N MET A 100 12.75 6.86 13.81
CA MET A 100 13.05 8.29 13.96
C MET A 100 13.59 8.93 12.67
N PHE A 101 14.12 8.15 11.76
CA PHE A 101 14.83 8.64 10.56
C PHE A 101 14.04 9.69 9.75
N PRO A 102 12.74 9.50 9.42
CA PRO A 102 11.97 10.52 8.73
C PRO A 102 11.84 11.84 9.52
N LEU A 103 11.67 11.75 10.83
CA LEU A 103 11.58 12.95 11.70
C LEU A 103 12.89 13.75 11.66
N LYS A 104 14.05 13.07 11.75
CA LYS A 104 15.38 13.70 11.64
C LYS A 104 15.59 14.37 10.27
N MET A 105 15.05 13.78 9.19
CA MET A 105 15.22 14.28 7.82
C MET A 105 14.32 15.48 7.50
N PHE A 106 13.10 15.50 8.01
CA PHE A 106 12.05 16.41 7.52
C PHE A 106 11.54 17.40 8.59
N THR A 107 11.96 17.26 9.85
CA THR A 107 11.55 18.17 10.93
C THR A 107 12.74 18.82 11.62
N LYS A 108 12.46 19.82 12.44
CA LYS A 108 13.43 20.46 13.34
C LYS A 108 13.04 20.25 14.81
N GLN A 109 12.28 19.18 15.09
CA GLN A 109 11.83 18.87 16.45
C GLN A 109 13.00 18.51 17.35
N PRO A 110 12.94 18.86 18.65
CA PRO A 110 13.88 18.37 19.66
C PRO A 110 13.87 16.83 19.71
N HIS A 111 15.01 16.25 20.11
CA HIS A 111 15.16 14.81 20.18
C HIS A 111 14.10 14.13 21.07
N ASP A 112 13.78 14.73 22.22
CA ASP A 112 12.81 14.17 23.18
C ASP A 112 11.40 14.09 22.61
N GLU A 113 10.98 15.08 21.81
CA GLU A 113 9.70 15.05 21.10
C GLU A 113 9.68 13.96 20.02
N MET A 114 10.78 13.83 19.26
CA MET A 114 10.93 12.77 18.27
C MET A 114 10.88 11.39 18.93
N LEU A 115 11.58 11.21 20.06
CA LEU A 115 11.59 9.97 20.83
C LEU A 115 10.20 9.62 21.38
N HIS A 116 9.48 10.61 21.89
CA HIS A 116 8.09 10.42 22.34
C HIS A 116 7.23 9.89 21.19
N ARG A 117 7.30 10.53 20.02
CA ARG A 117 6.55 10.10 18.83
C ARG A 117 6.96 8.71 18.34
N VAL A 118 8.25 8.37 18.39
CA VAL A 118 8.74 7.02 18.06
C VAL A 118 8.12 5.98 19.00
N ASN A 119 8.08 6.25 20.31
CA ASN A 119 7.49 5.33 21.27
C ASN A 119 5.98 5.14 21.03
N GLU A 120 5.24 6.20 20.74
CA GLU A 120 3.82 6.10 20.38
C GLU A 120 3.58 5.17 19.20
N VAL A 121 4.33 5.32 18.10
CA VAL A 121 4.13 4.47 16.92
C VAL A 121 4.64 3.05 17.13
N LEU A 122 5.69 2.84 17.93
CA LEU A 122 6.14 1.50 18.32
C LEU A 122 5.11 0.78 19.18
N ASP A 123 4.46 1.46 20.11
CA ASP A 123 3.34 0.90 20.88
C ASP A 123 2.18 0.56 19.97
N ARG A 124 1.83 1.44 19.02
CA ARG A 124 0.74 1.21 18.06
C ARG A 124 0.94 -0.04 17.21
N VAL A 125 2.17 -0.38 16.87
CA VAL A 125 2.51 -1.60 16.11
C VAL A 125 2.86 -2.80 16.99
N ASN A 126 2.62 -2.74 18.31
CA ASN A 126 2.92 -3.78 19.30
C ASN A 126 4.42 -4.16 19.33
N LEU A 127 5.30 -3.15 19.39
CA LEU A 127 6.75 -3.30 19.52
C LEU A 127 7.32 -2.50 20.69
N THR A 128 6.52 -2.28 21.74
CA THR A 128 6.94 -1.62 23.00
C THR A 128 8.23 -2.22 23.53
N GLY A 129 9.20 -1.38 23.90
CA GLY A 129 10.49 -1.79 24.48
C GLY A 129 11.46 -2.43 23.48
N SER A 130 11.21 -2.31 22.17
CA SER A 130 12.12 -2.83 21.13
C SER A 130 13.12 -1.80 20.61
N ASN A 131 13.18 -0.60 21.17
CA ASN A 131 13.94 0.54 20.71
C ASN A 131 15.41 0.23 20.38
N ALA A 132 16.11 -0.42 21.31
CA ALA A 132 17.54 -0.71 21.21
C ALA A 132 17.89 -1.89 20.29
N LYS A 133 16.91 -2.68 19.85
CA LYS A 133 17.15 -3.84 18.96
C LYS A 133 17.58 -3.39 17.57
N PHE A 134 18.36 -4.22 16.91
CA PHE A 134 18.74 -4.06 15.50
C PHE A 134 17.90 -4.97 14.59
N PRO A 135 17.78 -4.65 13.30
CA PRO A 135 17.03 -5.48 12.35
C PRO A 135 17.42 -6.96 12.35
N ALA A 136 18.69 -7.28 12.57
CA ALA A 136 19.17 -8.66 12.64
C ALA A 136 18.56 -9.48 13.80
N GLU A 137 18.10 -8.81 14.86
CA GLU A 137 17.49 -9.42 16.06
C GLU A 137 15.97 -9.60 15.95
N LEU A 138 15.37 -9.17 14.82
CA LEU A 138 13.93 -9.15 14.63
C LEU A 138 13.45 -10.30 13.74
N SER A 139 12.27 -10.86 14.09
CA SER A 139 11.54 -11.74 13.17
C SER A 139 11.06 -11.00 11.93
N GLY A 140 10.68 -11.73 10.87
CA GLY A 140 10.11 -11.12 9.65
C GLY A 140 8.90 -10.22 9.92
N GLY A 141 7.97 -10.69 10.75
CA GLY A 141 6.79 -9.91 11.16
C GLY A 141 7.16 -8.66 11.97
N MET A 142 8.14 -8.74 12.87
CA MET A 142 8.64 -7.56 13.60
C MET A 142 9.27 -6.54 12.64
N LYS A 143 10.07 -6.97 11.66
CA LYS A 143 10.65 -6.07 10.64
C LYS A 143 9.57 -5.31 9.88
N LYS A 144 8.49 -5.99 9.49
CA LYS A 144 7.33 -5.36 8.83
C LYS A 144 6.66 -4.32 9.73
N ARG A 145 6.46 -4.63 11.01
CA ARG A 145 5.90 -3.68 11.99
C ARG A 145 6.78 -2.46 12.19
N VAL A 146 8.11 -2.61 12.26
CA VAL A 146 9.04 -1.46 12.30
C VAL A 146 8.94 -0.62 11.03
N ALA A 147 8.83 -1.25 9.86
CA ALA A 147 8.65 -0.53 8.59
C ALA A 147 7.32 0.26 8.56
N ILE A 148 6.23 -0.31 9.11
CA ILE A 148 4.95 0.38 9.25
C ILE A 148 5.10 1.57 10.24
N ALA A 149 5.70 1.36 11.41
CA ALA A 149 5.95 2.43 12.38
C ALA A 149 6.73 3.59 11.75
N ARG A 150 7.82 3.29 11.01
CA ARG A 150 8.59 4.29 10.26
C ARG A 150 7.75 5.02 9.22
N ALA A 151 6.86 4.32 8.52
CA ALA A 151 6.02 4.92 7.50
C ALA A 151 4.97 5.88 8.08
N ILE A 152 4.48 5.63 9.30
CA ILE A 152 3.42 6.44 9.93
C ILE A 152 3.93 7.49 10.93
N VAL A 153 5.23 7.51 11.24
CA VAL A 153 5.80 8.39 12.28
C VAL A 153 5.56 9.89 12.00
N MET A 154 5.50 10.26 10.72
CA MET A 154 5.24 11.64 10.26
C MET A 154 3.75 12.00 10.17
N ASN A 155 2.83 11.14 10.61
CA ASN A 155 1.37 11.30 10.41
C ASN A 155 1.01 11.55 8.93
N PRO A 156 1.36 10.64 8.02
CA PRO A 156 1.15 10.85 6.60
C PRO A 156 -0.34 10.89 6.25
N LYS A 157 -0.68 11.60 5.17
CA LYS A 157 -2.03 11.58 4.57
C LYS A 157 -2.22 10.36 3.66
N TYR A 158 -1.13 9.86 3.11
CA TYR A 158 -1.10 8.79 2.11
C TYR A 158 -0.12 7.70 2.57
N LEU A 159 -0.59 6.47 2.62
CA LEU A 159 0.24 5.30 2.95
C LEU A 159 0.30 4.37 1.74
N PHE A 160 1.49 4.08 1.27
CA PHE A 160 1.72 3.14 0.19
C PHE A 160 2.41 1.89 0.74
N CYS A 161 1.90 0.71 0.37
CA CYS A 161 2.45 -0.57 0.78
C CYS A 161 2.69 -1.44 -0.45
N ASP A 162 3.93 -1.81 -0.71
CA ASP A 162 4.28 -2.73 -1.79
C ASP A 162 4.52 -4.12 -1.20
N GLU A 163 3.56 -5.02 -1.38
CA GLU A 163 3.54 -6.39 -0.86
C GLU A 163 3.94 -6.49 0.63
N PRO A 164 3.21 -5.82 1.54
CA PRO A 164 3.62 -5.65 2.94
C PRO A 164 3.73 -6.96 3.70
N ASN A 165 2.98 -7.99 3.33
CA ASN A 165 2.94 -9.31 3.96
C ASN A 165 3.79 -10.39 3.26
N SER A 166 4.50 -10.03 2.18
CA SER A 166 5.34 -10.96 1.42
C SER A 166 6.41 -11.61 2.31
N GLY A 167 6.54 -12.95 2.18
CA GLY A 167 7.52 -13.75 2.91
C GLY A 167 7.17 -14.06 4.37
N LEU A 168 5.93 -13.77 4.79
CA LEU A 168 5.41 -14.14 6.11
C LEU A 168 4.58 -15.43 6.04
N ASP A 169 4.42 -16.09 7.18
CA ASP A 169 3.43 -17.15 7.32
C ASP A 169 2.00 -16.58 7.28
N PRO A 170 0.97 -17.39 6.94
CA PRO A 170 -0.39 -16.89 6.74
C PRO A 170 -0.97 -16.15 7.96
N HIS A 171 -0.70 -16.63 9.18
CA HIS A 171 -1.20 -15.98 10.39
C HIS A 171 -0.57 -14.60 10.58
N THR A 172 0.76 -14.51 10.44
CA THR A 172 1.48 -13.24 10.57
C THR A 172 1.09 -12.28 9.44
N ALA A 173 0.85 -12.78 8.22
CA ALA A 173 0.35 -11.96 7.09
C ALA A 173 -0.99 -11.29 7.43
N THR A 174 -1.97 -12.07 7.92
CA THR A 174 -3.27 -11.53 8.37
C THR A 174 -3.12 -10.46 9.46
N VAL A 175 -2.21 -10.67 10.42
CA VAL A 175 -1.95 -9.67 11.48
C VAL A 175 -1.41 -8.36 10.90
N ILE A 176 -0.53 -8.41 9.89
CA ILE A 176 0.00 -7.21 9.23
C ILE A 176 -1.11 -6.51 8.41
N ASP A 177 -1.94 -7.26 7.70
CA ASP A 177 -3.04 -6.72 6.91
C ASP A 177 -4.06 -5.98 7.81
N ASN A 178 -4.48 -6.62 8.90
CA ASN A 178 -5.38 -6.00 9.88
C ASN A 178 -4.77 -4.75 10.51
N LEU A 179 -3.49 -4.78 10.86
CA LEU A 179 -2.78 -3.62 11.39
C LEU A 179 -2.80 -2.44 10.40
N ILE A 180 -2.56 -2.69 9.11
CA ILE A 180 -2.61 -1.67 8.06
C ILE A 180 -4.04 -1.10 7.95
N GLN A 181 -5.07 -1.95 7.96
CA GLN A 181 -6.47 -1.51 7.88
C GLN A 181 -6.87 -0.68 9.10
N GLU A 182 -6.52 -1.12 10.31
CA GLU A 182 -6.81 -0.38 11.55
C GLU A 182 -6.16 1.00 11.54
N ILE A 183 -4.87 1.07 11.22
CA ILE A 183 -4.12 2.34 11.13
C ILE A 183 -4.73 3.24 10.05
N THR A 184 -5.13 2.69 8.90
CA THR A 184 -5.80 3.43 7.83
C THR A 184 -7.06 4.13 8.34
N LYS A 185 -7.90 3.42 9.10
CA LYS A 185 -9.14 3.96 9.67
C LYS A 185 -8.88 4.95 10.80
N GLU A 186 -7.94 4.64 11.68
CA GLU A 186 -7.59 5.49 12.82
C GLU A 186 -7.04 6.85 12.37
N TYR A 187 -6.06 6.84 11.47
CA TYR A 187 -5.44 8.07 10.97
C TYR A 187 -6.19 8.69 9.78
N GLN A 188 -7.28 8.06 9.32
CA GLN A 188 -8.05 8.53 8.16
C GLN A 188 -7.17 8.77 6.92
N MET A 189 -6.22 7.87 6.68
CA MET A 189 -5.31 7.95 5.54
C MET A 189 -5.97 7.40 4.26
N ILE A 190 -5.39 7.76 3.13
CA ILE A 190 -5.58 7.02 1.87
C ILE A 190 -4.49 5.96 1.82
N THR A 191 -4.86 4.70 2.01
CA THR A 191 -3.90 3.61 1.97
C THR A 191 -4.03 2.86 0.65
N ILE A 192 -2.90 2.71 -0.06
CA ILE A 192 -2.80 1.94 -1.30
C ILE A 192 -1.87 0.76 -1.05
N VAL A 193 -2.40 -0.45 -1.22
CA VAL A 193 -1.66 -1.70 -1.04
C VAL A 193 -1.54 -2.41 -2.38
N ASN A 194 -0.32 -2.62 -2.85
CA ASN A 194 -0.04 -3.53 -3.94
C ASN A 194 0.07 -4.95 -3.39
N SER A 195 -0.77 -5.87 -3.82
CA SER A 195 -0.76 -7.26 -3.37
C SER A 195 -1.11 -8.25 -4.48
N HIS A 196 -0.58 -9.46 -4.35
CA HIS A 196 -0.99 -10.62 -5.13
C HIS A 196 -1.61 -11.73 -4.23
N ASP A 197 -1.68 -11.49 -2.92
CA ASP A 197 -2.30 -12.43 -1.96
C ASP A 197 -3.82 -12.23 -1.92
N MET A 198 -4.55 -13.24 -2.41
CA MET A 198 -6.00 -13.21 -2.45
C MET A 198 -6.66 -13.23 -1.08
N ASN A 199 -6.00 -13.76 -0.04
CA ASN A 199 -6.54 -13.71 1.32
C ASN A 199 -6.61 -12.25 1.79
N SER A 200 -5.51 -11.50 1.63
CA SER A 200 -5.49 -10.05 1.93
C SER A 200 -6.56 -9.29 1.15
N VAL A 201 -6.70 -9.61 -0.16
CA VAL A 201 -7.68 -8.94 -1.02
C VAL A 201 -9.10 -9.15 -0.52
N MET A 202 -9.43 -10.38 -0.14
CA MET A 202 -10.77 -10.70 0.38
C MET A 202 -11.02 -10.11 1.77
N GLU A 203 -9.99 -10.01 2.63
CA GLU A 203 -10.12 -9.60 4.01
C GLU A 203 -10.16 -8.08 4.16
N ILE A 204 -9.18 -7.37 3.58
CA ILE A 204 -9.01 -5.92 3.79
C ILE A 204 -9.32 -5.04 2.56
N GLY A 205 -9.69 -5.63 1.42
CA GLY A 205 -9.93 -4.90 0.16
C GLY A 205 -11.25 -4.13 0.16
N GLU A 206 -11.24 -2.88 0.63
CA GLU A 206 -12.43 -2.01 0.62
C GLU A 206 -12.65 -1.34 -0.75
N LYS A 207 -11.58 -1.15 -1.50
CA LYS A 207 -11.59 -0.80 -2.93
C LYS A 207 -10.48 -1.56 -3.62
N ILE A 208 -10.76 -2.16 -4.76
CA ILE A 208 -9.85 -3.03 -5.49
C ILE A 208 -9.77 -2.55 -6.94
N VAL A 209 -8.56 -2.34 -7.42
CA VAL A 209 -8.23 -2.02 -8.81
C VAL A 209 -7.48 -3.21 -9.40
N PHE A 210 -8.07 -3.88 -10.37
CA PHE A 210 -7.46 -5.00 -11.05
C PHE A 210 -6.76 -4.55 -12.33
N LEU A 211 -5.44 -4.74 -12.37
CA LEU A 211 -4.62 -4.45 -13.54
C LEU A 211 -4.32 -5.74 -14.31
N LYS A 212 -4.55 -5.69 -15.61
CA LYS A 212 -4.22 -6.76 -16.56
C LYS A 212 -3.61 -6.16 -17.83
N ASP A 213 -2.45 -6.65 -18.22
CA ASP A 213 -1.75 -6.25 -19.45
C ASP A 213 -1.58 -4.73 -19.63
N GLY A 214 -1.44 -4.01 -18.50
CA GLY A 214 -1.29 -2.56 -18.44
C GLY A 214 -2.60 -1.77 -18.40
N TYR A 215 -3.75 -2.41 -18.48
CA TYR A 215 -5.07 -1.78 -18.40
C TYR A 215 -5.71 -1.96 -17.02
N LYS A 216 -6.57 -1.02 -16.60
CA LYS A 216 -7.53 -1.26 -15.53
C LYS A 216 -8.68 -2.10 -16.08
N GLU A 217 -8.65 -3.38 -15.80
CA GLU A 217 -9.63 -4.35 -16.31
C GLU A 217 -10.92 -4.37 -15.47
N TRP A 218 -10.79 -4.13 -14.17
CA TRP A 218 -11.92 -4.10 -13.26
C TRP A 218 -11.64 -3.22 -12.04
N GLU A 219 -12.70 -2.70 -11.44
CA GLU A 219 -12.67 -1.92 -10.20
C GLU A 219 -13.94 -2.19 -9.39
N GLY A 220 -13.82 -2.36 -8.08
CA GLY A 220 -14.94 -2.59 -7.17
C GLY A 220 -14.46 -2.91 -5.76
N THR A 221 -15.36 -3.40 -4.92
CA THR A 221 -15.09 -3.86 -3.55
C THR A 221 -14.85 -5.37 -3.50
N ASN A 222 -14.33 -5.88 -2.37
CA ASN A 222 -14.21 -7.33 -2.14
C ASN A 222 -15.57 -8.05 -2.26
N LYS A 223 -16.69 -7.42 -1.84
CA LYS A 223 -18.04 -7.99 -1.96
C LYS A 223 -18.50 -8.05 -3.42
N GLU A 224 -18.29 -6.98 -4.18
CA GLU A 224 -18.61 -6.94 -5.61
C GLU A 224 -17.76 -7.92 -6.41
N MET A 225 -16.51 -8.16 -5.99
CA MET A 225 -15.62 -9.13 -6.62
C MET A 225 -16.15 -10.57 -6.54
N VAL A 226 -16.88 -10.93 -5.49
CA VAL A 226 -17.48 -12.27 -5.36
C VAL A 226 -18.61 -12.51 -6.36
N VAL A 227 -19.40 -11.47 -6.66
CA VAL A 227 -20.60 -11.57 -7.50
C VAL A 227 -20.37 -11.12 -8.94
N THR A 228 -19.22 -10.56 -9.28
CA THR A 228 -18.94 -10.02 -10.61
C THR A 228 -18.95 -11.12 -11.68
N ASP A 229 -19.43 -10.78 -12.88
CA ASP A 229 -19.37 -11.64 -14.07
C ASP A 229 -18.18 -11.31 -14.98
N ASN A 230 -17.29 -10.37 -14.58
CA ASN A 230 -16.09 -10.07 -15.35
C ASN A 230 -15.15 -11.31 -15.37
N GLU A 231 -15.03 -11.93 -16.54
CA GLU A 231 -14.27 -13.17 -16.72
C GLU A 231 -12.80 -13.03 -16.33
N ALA A 232 -12.19 -11.88 -16.58
CA ALA A 232 -10.76 -11.68 -16.32
C ALA A 232 -10.46 -11.74 -14.83
N ILE A 233 -11.25 -11.05 -13.97
CA ILE A 233 -11.06 -11.09 -12.53
C ILE A 233 -11.52 -12.43 -11.95
N VAL A 234 -12.61 -13.02 -12.46
CA VAL A 234 -13.07 -14.35 -12.03
C VAL A 234 -11.97 -15.39 -12.26
N ASN A 235 -11.36 -15.40 -13.45
CA ASN A 235 -10.28 -16.33 -13.77
C ASN A 235 -9.02 -16.08 -12.94
N PHE A 236 -8.74 -14.82 -12.56
CA PHE A 236 -7.60 -14.47 -11.76
C PHE A 236 -7.79 -14.85 -10.27
N VAL A 237 -8.89 -14.42 -9.66
CA VAL A 237 -9.16 -14.61 -8.22
C VAL A 237 -9.54 -16.05 -7.90
N TYR A 238 -10.41 -16.64 -8.72
CA TYR A 238 -10.95 -17.98 -8.49
C TYR A 238 -10.22 -19.07 -9.28
N SER A 239 -8.91 -18.87 -9.54
CA SER A 239 -8.08 -19.89 -10.20
C SER A 239 -7.93 -21.16 -9.35
N SER A 240 -7.96 -21.08 -8.03
CA SER A 240 -7.89 -22.23 -7.13
C SER A 240 -9.26 -22.87 -6.89
N ASN A 241 -9.29 -24.20 -6.70
CA ASN A 241 -10.51 -24.95 -6.41
C ASN A 241 -11.19 -24.52 -5.11
N LEU A 242 -10.41 -24.06 -4.12
CA LEU A 242 -10.95 -23.58 -2.84
C LEU A 242 -11.78 -22.31 -3.05
N PHE A 243 -11.21 -21.31 -3.70
CA PHE A 243 -11.92 -20.05 -3.97
C PHE A 243 -13.12 -20.23 -4.89
N LYS A 244 -13.06 -21.16 -5.88
CA LYS A 244 -14.24 -21.51 -6.69
C LYS A 244 -15.40 -22.00 -5.84
N LYS A 245 -15.13 -22.95 -4.93
CA LYS A 245 -16.16 -23.48 -4.02
C LYS A 245 -16.75 -22.41 -3.08
N VAL A 246 -15.90 -21.55 -2.54
CA VAL A 246 -16.34 -20.42 -1.69
C VAL A 246 -17.29 -19.51 -2.48
N ARG A 247 -16.94 -19.15 -3.71
CA ARG A 247 -17.79 -18.34 -4.57
C ARG A 247 -19.13 -19.02 -4.87
N GLU A 248 -19.12 -20.31 -5.21
CA GLU A 248 -20.35 -21.07 -5.49
C GLU A 248 -21.32 -21.11 -4.29
N ILE A 249 -20.80 -21.27 -3.08
CA ILE A 249 -21.60 -21.25 -1.85
C ILE A 249 -22.22 -19.86 -1.67
N TYR A 250 -21.41 -18.80 -1.77
CA TYR A 250 -21.88 -17.43 -1.61
C TYR A 250 -22.97 -17.05 -2.63
N LEU A 251 -22.78 -17.44 -3.91
CA LEU A 251 -23.77 -17.18 -4.97
C LEU A 251 -25.07 -17.96 -4.78
N LYS A 252 -25.07 -19.11 -4.09
CA LYS A 252 -26.27 -19.86 -3.74
C LYS A 252 -27.02 -19.18 -2.58
N GLU A 253 -26.30 -18.73 -1.56
CA GLU A 253 -26.90 -18.06 -0.39
C GLU A 253 -27.46 -16.67 -0.75
N SER A 254 -26.84 -15.94 -1.68
CA SER A 254 -27.31 -14.62 -2.11
C SER A 254 -28.55 -14.66 -3.05
N LYS A 255 -28.98 -15.84 -3.48
CA LYS A 255 -30.19 -16.05 -4.29
C LYS A 255 -31.40 -16.51 -3.46
N LEU A 256 -31.24 -16.69 -2.15
CA LEU A 256 -32.28 -16.96 -1.18
C LEU A 256 -32.71 -15.69 -0.45
#